data_580eeb2b4fceb5378eaf80cb252f7344
#
_entry.id   580eeb2b4fceb5378eaf80cb252f7344
#
_cell.length_a   1.000
_cell.length_b   1.000
_cell.length_c   1.000
_cell.angle_alpha   90.00
_cell.angle_beta   90.00
_cell.angle_gamma   90.00
#
_symmetry.space_group_name_H-M   'P 1'
#
loop_
_entity.id
_entity.type
_entity.pdbx_description
1 polymer ?
#
loop_
_entity_poly.entity_id
_entity_poly.type
_entity_poly.pdbx_seq_one_letter_code
_entity_poly.pdbx_strand_id
1 'polypeptide(L)'
;AYRYFNNPKYLTAAQKTADYLEREIISKADYFSSTLDANCEDKEASLYAATAMYYLALISTGEEQQRYADLCLKASYFALSWYYLWDVPFAQGQMIGDNGLQTRGWGNVSVENNHIDVFIFEFGSVLNWLSKRYNEPRFHDFVQVISSSMRQLLPFENHMCGVAKTGYYP
;
A
#
# COMPACT_ATOMS: atom_id res chain seq x y z
N ALA A 1 11.67 11.47 11.87
CA ALA A 1 12.77 11.79 12.82
C ALA A 1 13.60 12.99 12.36
N TYR A 2 14.17 13.00 11.14
CA TYR A 2 14.98 14.11 10.63
C TYR A 2 14.28 15.48 10.74
N ARG A 3 13.07 15.61 10.19
CA ARG A 3 12.30 16.86 10.21
C ARG A 3 11.88 17.31 11.63
N TYR A 4 11.69 16.37 12.54
CA TYR A 4 11.28 16.65 13.91
C TYR A 4 12.46 17.05 14.80
N PHE A 5 13.55 16.29 14.73
CA PHE A 5 14.73 16.49 15.60
C PHE A 5 15.78 17.42 14.99
N ASN A 6 15.62 17.79 13.73
CA ASN A 6 16.60 18.56 12.95
C ASN A 6 18.05 18.02 13.06
N ASN A 7 18.17 16.68 13.07
CA ASN A 7 19.45 16.01 13.22
C ASN A 7 19.79 15.23 11.94
N PRO A 8 20.86 15.64 11.21
CA PRO A 8 21.21 15.06 9.91
C PRO A 8 21.56 13.58 9.97
N LYS A 9 21.91 13.02 11.11
CA LYS A 9 22.16 11.57 11.23
C LYS A 9 20.98 10.71 10.80
N TYR A 10 19.74 11.19 11.03
CA TYR A 10 18.54 10.46 10.62
C TYR A 10 18.33 10.48 9.11
N LEU A 11 18.68 11.60 8.46
CA LEU A 11 18.64 11.67 7.00
C LEU A 11 19.68 10.76 6.37
N THR A 12 20.93 10.82 6.86
CA THR A 12 22.00 9.94 6.39
C THR A 12 21.65 8.45 6.54
N ALA A 13 21.04 8.07 7.66
CA ALA A 13 20.59 6.70 7.86
C ALA A 13 19.47 6.31 6.87
N ALA A 14 18.51 7.19 6.66
CA ALA A 14 17.42 6.96 5.70
C ALA A 14 17.92 6.82 4.25
N GLN A 15 18.85 7.69 3.83
CA GLN A 15 19.48 7.63 2.50
C GLN A 15 20.26 6.32 2.30
N LYS A 16 21.03 5.91 3.30
CA LYS A 16 21.76 4.64 3.27
C LYS A 16 20.82 3.42 3.17
N THR A 17 19.70 3.47 3.84
CA THR A 17 18.67 2.44 3.72
C THR A 17 18.02 2.47 2.33
N ALA A 18 17.75 3.66 1.78
CA ALA A 18 17.20 3.81 0.44
C ALA A 18 18.14 3.26 -0.64
N ASP A 19 19.44 3.49 -0.53
CA ASP A 19 20.44 2.92 -1.45
C ASP A 19 20.44 1.38 -1.42
N TYR A 20 20.25 0.80 -0.23
CA TYR A 20 20.08 -0.65 -0.09
C TYR A 20 18.78 -1.13 -0.75
N LEU A 21 17.65 -0.48 -0.45
CA LEU A 21 16.36 -0.82 -1.03
C LEU A 21 16.36 -0.71 -2.55
N GLU A 22 16.97 0.33 -3.11
CA GLU A 22 17.10 0.47 -4.56
C GLU A 22 17.87 -0.70 -5.18
N ARG A 23 19.05 -0.99 -4.64
CA ARG A 23 19.97 -1.98 -5.22
C ARG A 23 19.47 -3.41 -5.05
N GLU A 24 18.94 -3.75 -3.86
CA GLU A 24 18.65 -5.14 -3.49
C GLU A 24 17.19 -5.52 -3.65
N ILE A 25 16.27 -4.57 -3.57
CA ILE A 25 14.84 -4.83 -3.51
C ILE A 25 14.12 -4.26 -4.75
N ILE A 26 14.08 -2.94 -4.88
CA ILE A 26 13.23 -2.26 -5.88
C ILE A 26 13.69 -2.56 -7.31
N SER A 27 15.01 -2.55 -7.57
CA SER A 27 15.56 -2.82 -8.90
C SER A 27 15.37 -4.26 -9.36
N LYS A 28 15.25 -5.18 -8.41
CA LYS A 28 15.03 -6.61 -8.67
C LYS A 28 13.56 -7.00 -8.63
N ALA A 29 12.69 -6.11 -8.15
CA ALA A 29 11.29 -6.38 -7.82
C ALA A 29 11.15 -7.54 -6.81
N ASP A 30 12.07 -7.66 -5.86
CA ASP A 30 12.20 -8.75 -4.91
C ASP A 30 11.74 -8.29 -3.52
N TYR A 31 10.43 -8.06 -3.40
CA TYR A 31 9.78 -7.54 -2.19
C TYR A 31 9.33 -8.66 -1.28
N PHE A 32 10.25 -9.33 -0.65
CA PHE A 32 9.91 -10.39 0.28
C PHE A 32 9.85 -9.88 1.73
N SER A 33 8.96 -10.44 2.51
CA SER A 33 8.97 -10.32 3.95
C SER A 33 9.41 -11.63 4.59
N SER A 34 10.06 -11.52 5.74
CA SER A 34 10.40 -12.66 6.58
C SER A 34 9.19 -13.06 7.42
N THR A 35 8.07 -13.39 6.80
CA THR A 35 7.00 -14.06 7.50
C THR A 35 7.40 -15.51 7.79
N LEU A 36 6.86 -16.03 8.85
CA LEU A 36 7.29 -17.16 9.66
C LEU A 36 7.94 -18.36 8.96
N ASP A 37 7.62 -18.67 7.71
CA ASP A 37 8.01 -19.94 7.10
C ASP A 37 8.55 -19.83 5.66
N ALA A 38 8.44 -18.70 4.98
CA ALA A 38 8.91 -18.57 3.61
C ALA A 38 9.33 -17.15 3.25
N ASN A 39 10.39 -17.04 2.46
CA ASN A 39 10.67 -15.84 1.70
C ASN A 39 9.68 -15.82 0.52
N CYS A 40 8.60 -15.10 0.65
CA CYS A 40 7.64 -14.90 -0.42
C CYS A 40 7.43 -13.42 -0.70
N GLU A 41 6.99 -13.13 -1.90
CA GLU A 41 6.62 -11.77 -2.31
C GLU A 41 5.52 -11.22 -1.40
N ASP A 42 5.69 -9.97 -0.99
CA ASP A 42 4.85 -9.33 0.00
C ASP A 42 4.46 -7.90 -0.44
N LYS A 43 3.16 -7.64 -0.44
CA LYS A 43 2.62 -6.32 -0.77
C LYS A 43 3.07 -5.26 0.22
N GLU A 44 3.06 -5.57 1.52
CA GLU A 44 3.43 -4.60 2.57
C GLU A 44 4.88 -4.14 2.42
N ALA A 45 5.79 -5.06 2.08
CA ALA A 45 7.19 -4.70 1.82
C ALA A 45 7.29 -3.66 0.71
N SER A 46 6.51 -3.81 -0.36
CA SER A 46 6.47 -2.83 -1.46
C SER A 46 5.79 -1.51 -1.07
N LEU A 47 4.74 -1.55 -0.25
CA LEU A 47 4.08 -0.36 0.30
C LEU A 47 5.03 0.46 1.18
N TYR A 48 5.77 -0.20 2.08
CA TYR A 48 6.76 0.47 2.92
C TYR A 48 7.93 1.03 2.11
N ALA A 49 8.40 0.30 1.09
CA ALA A 49 9.42 0.82 0.18
C ALA A 49 8.92 2.07 -0.57
N ALA A 50 7.72 2.04 -1.13
CA ALA A 50 7.11 3.19 -1.80
C ALA A 50 6.98 4.40 -0.85
N THR A 51 6.49 4.17 0.35
CA THR A 51 6.30 5.21 1.37
C THR A 51 7.64 5.82 1.82
N ALA A 52 8.67 5.00 2.00
CA ALA A 52 10.01 5.48 2.34
C ALA A 52 10.59 6.38 1.23
N MET A 53 10.48 5.97 -0.02
CA MET A 53 10.94 6.76 -1.17
C MET A 53 10.11 8.04 -1.35
N TYR A 54 8.81 8.00 -1.12
CA TYR A 54 7.95 9.19 -1.11
C TYR A 54 8.43 10.22 -0.09
N TYR A 55 8.67 9.84 1.16
CA TYR A 55 9.15 10.77 2.17
C TYR A 55 10.55 11.33 1.87
N LEU A 56 11.44 10.54 1.29
CA LEU A 56 12.73 11.03 0.84
C LEU A 56 12.58 12.02 -0.33
N ALA A 57 11.71 11.74 -1.29
CA ALA A 57 11.43 12.65 -2.40
C ALA A 57 10.87 14.00 -1.92
N LEU A 58 10.07 14.01 -0.84
CA LEU A 58 9.50 15.25 -0.27
C LEU A 58 10.55 16.15 0.41
N ILE A 59 11.69 15.61 0.79
CA ILE A 59 12.73 16.37 1.50
C ILE A 59 14.00 16.57 0.66
N SER A 60 14.08 15.96 -0.51
CA SER A 60 15.17 16.08 -1.48
C SER A 60 14.82 17.08 -2.58
N THR A 61 15.81 17.50 -3.35
CA THR A 61 15.67 18.41 -4.49
C THR A 61 16.45 17.90 -5.71
N GLY A 62 16.15 18.42 -6.89
CA GLY A 62 16.91 18.14 -8.11
C GLY A 62 16.89 16.65 -8.50
N GLU A 63 18.02 16.13 -8.92
CA GLU A 63 18.17 14.75 -9.39
C GLU A 63 17.87 13.71 -8.32
N GLU A 64 18.24 13.99 -7.06
CA GLU A 64 17.96 13.09 -5.96
C GLU A 64 16.45 12.96 -5.68
N GLN A 65 15.72 14.07 -5.76
CA GLN A 65 14.26 14.05 -5.66
C GLN A 65 13.64 13.20 -6.77
N GLN A 66 14.14 13.35 -8.02
CA GLN A 66 13.64 12.57 -9.15
C GLN A 66 13.94 11.08 -8.98
N ARG A 67 15.15 10.74 -8.55
CA ARG A 67 15.55 9.36 -8.25
C ARG A 67 14.60 8.70 -7.26
N TYR A 68 14.33 9.34 -6.12
CA TYR A 68 13.39 8.78 -5.13
C TYR A 68 11.96 8.72 -5.64
N ALA A 69 11.54 9.66 -6.47
CA ALA A 69 10.22 9.62 -7.08
C ALA A 69 10.06 8.43 -8.05
N ASP A 70 11.07 8.16 -8.85
CA ASP A 70 11.05 7.02 -9.78
C ASP A 70 11.08 5.67 -9.04
N LEU A 71 11.83 5.59 -7.94
CA LEU A 71 11.83 4.41 -7.07
C LEU A 71 10.48 4.21 -6.38
N CYS A 72 9.88 5.30 -5.90
CA CYS A 72 8.52 5.29 -5.34
C CYS A 72 7.51 4.78 -6.37
N LEU A 73 7.58 5.26 -7.60
CA LEU A 73 6.71 4.83 -8.70
C LEU A 73 6.85 3.32 -8.97
N LYS A 74 8.08 2.81 -9.07
CA LYS A 74 8.33 1.37 -9.29
C LYS A 74 7.74 0.50 -8.17
N ALA A 75 8.01 0.85 -6.91
CA ALA A 75 7.48 0.12 -5.76
C ALA A 75 5.95 0.18 -5.71
N SER A 76 5.36 1.33 -6.08
CA SER A 76 3.91 1.49 -6.12
C SER A 76 3.24 0.62 -7.19
N TYR A 77 3.84 0.46 -8.37
CA TYR A 77 3.31 -0.44 -9.39
C TYR A 77 3.32 -1.90 -8.93
N PHE A 78 4.36 -2.33 -8.25
CA PHE A 78 4.40 -3.66 -7.67
C PHE A 78 3.29 -3.83 -6.62
N ALA A 79 3.16 -2.88 -5.68
CA ALA A 79 2.11 -2.92 -4.68
C ALA A 79 0.71 -3.00 -5.30
N LEU A 80 0.46 -2.24 -6.37
CA LEU A 80 -0.84 -2.22 -7.06
C LEU A 80 -1.18 -3.55 -7.74
N SER A 81 -0.19 -4.38 -8.10
CA SER A 81 -0.44 -5.70 -8.70
C SER A 81 -1.12 -6.68 -7.76
N TRP A 82 -1.15 -6.39 -6.45
CA TRP A 82 -1.79 -7.21 -5.43
C TRP A 82 -3.27 -6.86 -5.19
N TYR A 83 -3.80 -5.83 -5.84
CA TYR A 83 -5.17 -5.39 -5.66
C TYR A 83 -6.10 -5.95 -6.74
N TYR A 84 -7.28 -6.35 -6.32
CA TYR A 84 -8.33 -6.75 -7.25
C TYR A 84 -8.91 -5.54 -7.97
N LEU A 85 -8.94 -5.61 -9.30
CA LEU A 85 -9.57 -4.59 -10.15
C LEU A 85 -11.02 -4.94 -10.52
N TRP A 86 -11.48 -6.09 -10.09
CA TRP A 86 -12.84 -6.62 -10.36
C TRP A 86 -13.41 -7.27 -9.10
N ASP A 87 -14.71 -7.49 -9.12
CA ASP A 87 -15.37 -8.23 -8.06
C ASP A 87 -15.27 -9.72 -8.33
N VAL A 88 -14.64 -10.45 -7.41
CA VAL A 88 -14.54 -11.90 -7.48
C VAL A 88 -15.92 -12.51 -7.24
N PRO A 89 -16.42 -13.39 -8.13
CA PRO A 89 -17.68 -14.06 -7.90
C PRO A 89 -17.56 -15.07 -6.75
N PHE A 90 -18.52 -15.05 -5.85
CA PHE A 90 -18.60 -15.98 -4.72
C PHE A 90 -19.66 -17.03 -4.94
N ALA A 91 -19.39 -18.26 -4.51
CA ALA A 91 -20.39 -19.32 -4.50
C ALA A 91 -21.46 -19.03 -3.44
N GLN A 92 -22.65 -19.55 -3.63
CA GLN A 92 -23.72 -19.48 -2.64
C GLN A 92 -23.30 -20.12 -1.32
N GLY A 93 -23.62 -19.49 -0.20
CA GLY A 93 -23.24 -19.92 1.14
C GLY A 93 -21.84 -19.46 1.58
N GLN A 94 -21.17 -18.64 0.76
CA GLN A 94 -19.93 -17.98 1.18
C GLN A 94 -20.22 -16.63 1.83
N MET A 95 -19.77 -16.47 3.04
CA MET A 95 -20.07 -15.30 3.91
C MET A 95 -19.84 -13.96 3.20
N ILE A 96 -18.76 -13.81 2.45
CA ILE A 96 -18.43 -12.56 1.75
C ILE A 96 -19.53 -12.24 0.70
N GLY A 97 -19.89 -13.23 -0.13
CA GLY A 97 -20.91 -13.07 -1.16
C GLY A 97 -22.32 -12.91 -0.59
N ASP A 98 -22.66 -13.70 0.44
CA ASP A 98 -23.97 -13.65 1.09
C ASP A 98 -24.22 -12.31 1.81
N ASN A 99 -23.16 -11.63 2.24
CA ASN A 99 -23.24 -10.26 2.80
C ASN A 99 -23.15 -9.16 1.72
N GLY A 100 -23.07 -9.52 0.45
CA GLY A 100 -23.02 -8.56 -0.65
C GLY A 100 -21.72 -7.73 -0.72
N LEU A 101 -20.62 -8.23 -0.13
CA LEU A 101 -19.34 -7.56 -0.17
C LEU A 101 -18.68 -7.73 -1.54
N GLN A 102 -18.02 -6.68 -1.99
CA GLN A 102 -17.34 -6.59 -3.29
C GLN A 102 -15.84 -6.49 -3.08
N THR A 103 -15.06 -7.28 -3.82
CA THR A 103 -13.61 -7.38 -3.64
C THR A 103 -12.79 -6.34 -4.39
N ARG A 104 -13.37 -5.64 -5.34
CA ARG A 104 -12.67 -4.59 -6.09
C ARG A 104 -12.07 -3.53 -5.16
N GLY A 105 -10.77 -3.33 -5.27
CA GLY A 105 -10.02 -2.43 -4.39
C GLY A 105 -9.49 -3.09 -3.11
N TRP A 106 -9.78 -4.36 -2.88
CA TRP A 106 -9.13 -5.14 -1.83
C TRP A 106 -7.79 -5.67 -2.32
N GLY A 107 -6.85 -5.90 -1.42
CA GLY A 107 -5.55 -6.48 -1.74
C GLY A 107 -5.25 -7.69 -0.87
N ASN A 108 -4.47 -8.62 -1.42
CA ASN A 108 -3.85 -9.67 -0.63
C ASN A 108 -2.56 -9.16 0.02
N VAL A 109 -2.17 -9.74 1.13
CA VAL A 109 -0.92 -9.38 1.82
C VAL A 109 0.28 -9.99 1.11
N SER A 110 0.26 -11.29 0.86
CA SER A 110 1.37 -12.02 0.24
C SER A 110 0.87 -13.29 -0.43
N VAL A 111 1.77 -14.01 -1.08
CA VAL A 111 1.48 -15.34 -1.64
C VAL A 111 1.09 -16.34 -0.56
N GLU A 112 1.71 -16.23 0.61
CA GLU A 112 1.48 -17.13 1.73
C GLU A 112 0.28 -16.70 2.59
N ASN A 113 0.12 -15.39 2.80
CA ASN A 113 -0.96 -14.81 3.58
C ASN A 113 -2.06 -14.27 2.67
N ASN A 114 -3.05 -15.10 2.38
CA ASN A 114 -4.18 -14.78 1.50
C ASN A 114 -5.30 -14.01 2.21
N HIS A 115 -5.04 -13.37 3.33
CA HIS A 115 -6.05 -12.53 3.96
C HIS A 115 -6.13 -11.15 3.29
N ILE A 116 -7.30 -10.57 3.37
CA ILE A 116 -7.56 -9.25 2.84
C ILE A 116 -6.87 -8.23 3.73
N ASP A 117 -6.08 -7.38 3.09
CA ASP A 117 -5.41 -6.29 3.77
C ASP A 117 -6.08 -4.95 3.44
N VAL A 118 -6.34 -4.19 4.49
CA VAL A 118 -7.01 -2.89 4.44
C VAL A 118 -6.11 -1.74 4.87
N PHE A 119 -4.86 -2.01 5.25
CA PHE A 119 -3.91 -1.00 5.72
C PHE A 119 -3.24 -0.27 4.56
N ILE A 120 -3.91 0.76 4.04
CA ILE A 120 -3.40 1.53 2.90
C ILE A 120 -3.52 3.04 3.07
N PHE A 121 -3.80 3.53 4.27
CA PHE A 121 -4.05 4.96 4.47
C PHE A 121 -2.91 5.85 3.99
N GLU A 122 -1.66 5.49 4.27
CA GLU A 122 -0.50 6.20 3.78
C GLU A 122 -0.30 6.06 2.27
N PHE A 123 -0.62 4.89 1.73
CA PHE A 123 -0.48 4.62 0.30
C PHE A 123 -1.42 5.48 -0.56
N GLY A 124 -2.59 5.82 -0.06
CA GLY A 124 -3.48 6.79 -0.73
C GLY A 124 -2.80 8.15 -0.95
N SER A 125 -2.03 8.63 0.03
CA SER A 125 -1.25 9.86 -0.09
C SER A 125 -0.12 9.73 -1.12
N VAL A 126 0.57 8.60 -1.13
CA VAL A 126 1.64 8.28 -2.11
C VAL A 126 1.06 8.28 -3.52
N LEU A 127 -0.03 7.55 -3.76
CA LEU A 127 -0.67 7.46 -5.08
C LEU A 127 -1.18 8.82 -5.57
N ASN A 128 -1.82 9.62 -4.72
CA ASN A 128 -2.26 10.96 -5.08
C ASN A 128 -1.09 11.89 -5.43
N TRP A 129 0.03 11.76 -4.74
CA TRP A 129 1.23 12.52 -5.07
C TRP A 129 1.83 12.07 -6.41
N LEU A 130 1.95 10.76 -6.65
CA LEU A 130 2.42 10.20 -7.92
C LEU A 130 1.51 10.60 -9.09
N SER A 131 0.19 10.58 -8.88
CA SER A 131 -0.79 11.03 -9.88
C SER A 131 -0.46 12.43 -10.40
N LYS A 132 -0.23 13.36 -9.48
CA LYS A 132 0.11 14.75 -9.83
C LYS A 132 1.49 14.89 -10.45
N ARG A 133 2.49 14.18 -9.92
CA ARG A 133 3.87 14.31 -10.37
C ARG A 133 4.09 13.75 -11.77
N TYR A 134 3.46 12.64 -12.11
CA TYR A 134 3.62 11.94 -13.39
C TYR A 134 2.46 12.18 -14.35
N ASN A 135 1.50 13.03 -13.99
CA ASN A 135 0.28 13.26 -14.77
C ASN A 135 -0.45 11.95 -15.10
N GLU A 136 -0.57 11.05 -14.11
CA GLU A 136 -1.17 9.73 -14.25
C GLU A 136 -2.47 9.67 -13.41
N PRO A 137 -3.63 10.01 -13.99
CA PRO A 137 -4.88 10.11 -13.25
C PRO A 137 -5.36 8.78 -12.66
N ARG A 138 -4.98 7.64 -13.26
CA ARG A 138 -5.38 6.30 -12.79
C ARG A 138 -4.98 6.03 -11.34
N PHE A 139 -3.88 6.62 -10.85
CA PHE A 139 -3.52 6.51 -9.44
C PHE A 139 -4.55 7.16 -8.52
N HIS A 140 -5.05 8.33 -8.89
CA HIS A 140 -6.12 8.99 -8.14
C HIS A 140 -7.41 8.19 -8.19
N ASP A 141 -7.81 7.71 -9.37
CA ASP A 141 -9.00 6.88 -9.54
C ASP A 141 -8.93 5.62 -8.69
N PHE A 142 -7.76 5.00 -8.62
CA PHE A 142 -7.55 3.82 -7.80
C PHE A 142 -7.67 4.12 -6.30
N VAL A 143 -7.21 5.29 -5.83
CA VAL A 143 -7.43 5.74 -4.44
C VAL A 143 -8.92 5.81 -4.13
N GLN A 144 -9.75 6.29 -5.07
CA GLN A 144 -11.21 6.33 -4.88
C GLN A 144 -11.80 4.92 -4.79
N VAL A 145 -11.34 3.99 -5.63
CA VAL A 145 -11.78 2.59 -5.60
C VAL A 145 -11.44 1.93 -4.26
N ILE A 146 -10.19 2.04 -3.81
CA ILE A 146 -9.76 1.47 -2.53
C ILE A 146 -10.54 2.08 -1.37
N SER A 147 -10.63 3.40 -1.31
CA SER A 147 -11.33 4.11 -0.23
C SER A 147 -12.82 3.77 -0.18
N SER A 148 -13.45 3.60 -1.34
CA SER A 148 -14.84 3.16 -1.44
C SER A 148 -15.00 1.72 -0.95
N SER A 149 -14.10 0.86 -1.36
CA SER A 149 -14.13 -0.56 -1.01
C SER A 149 -13.92 -0.80 0.49
N MET A 150 -12.98 -0.09 1.10
CA MET A 150 -12.71 -0.17 2.54
C MET A 150 -13.91 0.20 3.40
N ARG A 151 -14.76 1.11 2.94
CA ARG A 151 -15.97 1.49 3.70
C ARG A 151 -16.95 0.35 3.89
N GLN A 152 -16.91 -0.68 3.05
CA GLN A 152 -17.74 -1.87 3.21
C GLN A 152 -17.44 -2.64 4.50
N LEU A 153 -16.21 -2.51 5.01
CA LEU A 153 -15.74 -3.20 6.20
C LEU A 153 -16.01 -2.42 7.49
N LEU A 154 -16.53 -1.20 7.38
CA LEU A 154 -16.90 -0.41 8.56
C LEU A 154 -18.30 -0.81 9.03
N PRO A 155 -18.45 -1.30 10.26
CA PRO A 155 -19.76 -1.62 10.81
C PRO A 155 -20.61 -0.35 10.97
N PHE A 156 -21.89 -0.46 10.66
CA PHE A 156 -22.88 0.60 10.90
C PHE A 156 -24.17 0.00 11.44
N GLU A 157 -25.10 0.84 11.92
CA GLU A 157 -26.22 0.46 12.78
C GLU A 157 -27.01 -0.78 12.33
N ASN A 158 -27.21 -0.95 11.03
CA ASN A 158 -27.93 -2.10 10.46
C ASN A 158 -27.01 -3.19 9.89
N HIS A 159 -25.70 -3.09 10.12
CA HIS A 159 -24.72 -3.98 9.53
C HIS A 159 -23.49 -4.14 10.43
N MET A 160 -23.73 -4.75 11.59
CA MET A 160 -22.73 -4.82 12.68
C MET A 160 -21.81 -6.04 12.58
N CYS A 161 -21.97 -6.88 11.58
CA CYS A 161 -21.19 -8.12 11.40
C CYS A 161 -21.16 -9.03 12.65
N GLY A 162 -22.07 -8.85 13.57
CA GLY A 162 -22.24 -9.68 14.78
C GLY A 162 -21.26 -9.42 15.93
N VAL A 163 -20.16 -8.70 15.71
CA VAL A 163 -19.07 -8.61 16.70
C VAL A 163 -18.54 -7.19 16.92
N ALA A 164 -18.88 -6.25 16.08
CA ALA A 164 -18.31 -4.91 16.10
C ALA A 164 -19.34 -3.83 16.44
N LYS A 165 -18.88 -2.69 16.94
CA LYS A 165 -19.69 -1.48 17.13
C LYS A 165 -19.54 -0.56 15.93
N THR A 166 -20.54 0.27 15.68
CA THR A 166 -20.51 1.27 14.61
C THR A 166 -19.21 2.07 14.63
N GLY A 167 -18.51 2.10 13.49
CA GLY A 167 -17.25 2.81 13.31
C GLY A 167 -16.01 2.06 13.82
N TYR A 168 -16.15 0.85 14.35
CA TYR A 168 -15.01 0.00 14.70
C TYR A 168 -14.75 -1.02 13.60
N TYR A 169 -13.48 -1.25 13.32
CA TYR A 169 -13.07 -2.32 12.43
C TYR A 169 -13.35 -3.68 13.07
N PRO A 170 -14.00 -4.63 12.38
CA PRO A 170 -14.32 -5.95 12.91
C PRO A 170 -13.10 -6.84 13.08
#